data_4e7ba32620f01a297e47ca9215e2eaa1
#
_entry.id   4e7ba32620f01a297e47ca9215e2eaa1
#
_cell.length_a   1.000
_cell.length_b   1.000
_cell.length_c   1.000
_cell.angle_alpha   90.00
_cell.angle_beta   90.00
_cell.angle_gamma   90.00
#
_symmetry.space_group_name_H-M   'P 1'
#
loop_
_entity.id
_entity.type
_entity.pdbx_description
1 polymer ?
#
loop_
_entity_poly.entity_id
_entity_poly.type
_entity_poly.pdbx_seq_one_letter_code
_entity_poly.pdbx_strand_id
1 'polypeptide(L)'
;MSRTTPRPHLVVAVAYDRLCTFEFGCVVELFALPRPELDVPWYRFAVCSAEGRSLRAAGGITVSAPHSLKILDRADTIIIPGWRDADEPPPVELLKKIRAAYERGARVCSICSGVFVLAAAGVLDGKTVTTHWRYAQRLQKRYPALRVEPNALYVDQGRIVTSAGSAAGLDMLIHLVRRDHGPKVANMVAQRLVIPPHRDGDQAQFVPRPVAGDEAGRLSRLLDWVRANLSVRHSVASLSKRASMSPRTLLRRFKEATGMAPGEWLVRERIAAAREMLESGRVPIGKISDRAGFGSQESFRRHFRLLMGASPVAYRRRFLRTSEVP
;
A
#
# COMPACT_ATOMS: atom_id res chain seq x y z
N MET A 1 6.80 -28.67 -28.57
CA MET A 1 7.53 -27.83 -27.60
C MET A 1 6.71 -27.74 -26.33
N SER A 2 7.16 -28.40 -25.27
CA SER A 2 6.44 -28.43 -23.98
C SER A 2 6.45 -27.02 -23.40
N ARG A 3 5.28 -26.38 -23.29
CA ARG A 3 5.10 -25.11 -22.52
C ARG A 3 5.34 -25.45 -21.05
N THR A 4 6.53 -25.17 -20.56
CA THR A 4 6.80 -25.18 -19.12
C THR A 4 5.90 -24.13 -18.50
N THR A 5 4.86 -24.56 -17.81
CA THR A 5 3.99 -23.68 -17.02
C THR A 5 4.89 -22.90 -16.04
N PRO A 6 4.87 -21.57 -16.03
CA PRO A 6 5.70 -20.80 -15.11
C PRO A 6 5.44 -21.26 -13.67
N ARG A 7 6.51 -21.48 -12.92
CA ARG A 7 6.40 -21.84 -11.50
C ARG A 7 5.61 -20.76 -10.76
N PRO A 8 4.55 -21.09 -9.99
CA PRO A 8 3.82 -20.10 -9.22
C PRO A 8 4.74 -19.34 -8.28
N HIS A 9 4.55 -18.03 -8.18
CA HIS A 9 5.33 -17.09 -7.39
C HIS A 9 5.29 -17.45 -5.90
N LEU A 10 6.43 -17.66 -5.27
CA LEU A 10 6.54 -18.05 -3.86
C LEU A 10 6.67 -16.82 -2.97
N VAL A 11 5.66 -16.58 -2.14
CA VAL A 11 5.66 -15.57 -1.08
C VAL A 11 6.01 -16.25 0.25
N VAL A 12 7.01 -15.74 0.95
CA VAL A 12 7.41 -16.25 2.27
C VAL A 12 7.23 -15.15 3.32
N ALA A 13 6.43 -15.44 4.34
CA ALA A 13 6.30 -14.60 5.53
C ALA A 13 7.30 -15.05 6.60
N VAL A 14 8.01 -14.08 7.19
CA VAL A 14 8.91 -14.35 8.32
C VAL A 14 8.12 -14.19 9.62
N ALA A 15 7.99 -15.28 10.37
CA ALA A 15 7.40 -15.29 11.69
C ALA A 15 8.50 -15.26 12.78
N TYR A 16 8.18 -14.74 13.95
CA TYR A 16 9.08 -14.52 15.08
C TYR A 16 8.29 -14.58 16.39
N ASP A 17 8.95 -14.87 17.51
CA ASP A 17 8.26 -14.89 18.82
C ASP A 17 7.75 -13.48 19.20
N ARG A 18 6.61 -13.38 19.83
CA ARG A 18 5.83 -12.13 20.07
C ARG A 18 5.38 -11.46 18.78
N LEU A 19 4.93 -12.26 17.79
CA LEU A 19 4.53 -11.85 16.46
C LEU A 19 3.41 -10.78 16.49
N CYS A 20 3.50 -9.80 15.61
CA CYS A 20 2.44 -8.84 15.33
C CYS A 20 1.29 -9.56 14.60
N THR A 21 0.26 -9.97 15.34
CA THR A 21 -0.81 -10.86 14.86
C THR A 21 -1.57 -10.26 13.67
N PHE A 22 -1.90 -8.96 13.72
CA PHE A 22 -2.69 -8.32 12.68
C PHE A 22 -1.92 -8.24 11.35
N GLU A 23 -0.69 -7.75 11.38
CA GLU A 23 0.14 -7.61 10.19
C GLU A 23 0.43 -8.97 9.54
N PHE A 24 0.70 -9.98 10.37
CA PHE A 24 0.89 -11.35 9.89
C PHE A 24 -0.42 -11.91 9.30
N GLY A 25 -1.55 -11.69 9.96
CA GLY A 25 -2.87 -12.10 9.49
C GLY A 25 -3.21 -11.51 8.13
N CYS A 26 -2.86 -10.23 7.88
CA CYS A 26 -3.03 -9.59 6.58
C CYS A 26 -2.25 -10.34 5.48
N VAL A 27 -1.01 -10.74 5.76
CA VAL A 27 -0.18 -11.48 4.79
C VAL A 27 -0.76 -12.87 4.51
N VAL A 28 -1.19 -13.57 5.55
CA VAL A 28 -1.84 -14.90 5.43
C VAL A 28 -3.14 -14.77 4.62
N GLU A 29 -3.99 -13.82 4.95
CA GLU A 29 -5.27 -13.61 4.25
C GLU A 29 -5.05 -13.38 2.75
N LEU A 30 -4.07 -12.56 2.37
CA LEU A 30 -3.86 -12.25 0.97
C LEU A 30 -3.20 -13.40 0.20
N PHE A 31 -2.18 -14.03 0.73
CA PHE A 31 -1.33 -14.92 -0.06
C PHE A 31 -1.51 -16.41 0.23
N ALA A 32 -1.99 -16.78 1.43
CA ALA A 32 -2.14 -18.18 1.82
C ALA A 32 -3.49 -18.78 1.44
N LEU A 33 -4.56 -17.96 1.41
CA LEU A 33 -5.89 -18.48 1.15
C LEU A 33 -6.07 -18.81 -0.33
N PRO A 34 -6.67 -19.96 -0.64
CA PRO A 34 -7.07 -20.31 -2.00
C PRO A 34 -8.06 -19.28 -2.55
N ARG A 35 -7.90 -18.96 -3.82
CA ARG A 35 -8.77 -18.02 -4.53
C ARG A 35 -9.27 -18.63 -5.82
N PRO A 36 -10.15 -19.67 -5.70
CA PRO A 36 -10.65 -20.39 -6.87
C PRO A 36 -11.48 -19.52 -7.80
N GLU A 37 -11.99 -18.41 -7.30
CA GLU A 37 -12.72 -17.40 -8.06
C GLU A 37 -11.84 -16.59 -9.03
N LEU A 38 -10.51 -16.69 -8.92
CA LEU A 38 -9.56 -15.97 -9.76
C LEU A 38 -9.04 -16.91 -10.86
N ASP A 39 -9.16 -16.50 -12.09
CA ASP A 39 -8.64 -17.22 -13.26
C ASP A 39 -7.17 -16.88 -13.52
N VAL A 40 -6.34 -17.07 -12.48
CA VAL A 40 -4.88 -16.85 -12.54
C VAL A 40 -4.16 -17.85 -11.64
N PRO A 41 -2.93 -18.27 -11.97
CA PRO A 41 -2.08 -19.04 -11.06
C PRO A 41 -1.80 -18.20 -9.79
N TRP A 42 -2.42 -18.60 -8.65
CA TRP A 42 -2.26 -17.87 -7.41
C TRP A 42 -0.88 -18.16 -6.78
N TYR A 43 -0.52 -17.36 -5.82
CA TYR A 43 0.75 -17.49 -5.10
C TYR A 43 0.86 -18.82 -4.37
N ARG A 44 2.08 -19.33 -4.26
CA ARG A 44 2.45 -20.30 -3.24
C ARG A 44 2.87 -19.52 -1.99
N PHE A 45 2.44 -19.98 -0.84
CA PHE A 45 2.72 -19.32 0.43
C PHE A 45 3.47 -20.23 1.39
N ALA A 46 4.43 -19.67 2.13
CA ALA A 46 5.14 -20.38 3.20
C ALA A 46 5.42 -19.44 4.37
N VAL A 47 5.52 -20.04 5.57
CA VAL A 47 5.91 -19.34 6.79
C VAL A 47 7.22 -19.93 7.27
N CYS A 48 8.21 -19.09 7.58
CA CYS A 48 9.48 -19.53 8.14
C CYS A 48 9.85 -18.73 9.39
N SER A 49 10.74 -19.29 10.21
CA SER A 49 11.28 -18.63 11.39
C SER A 49 12.74 -19.00 11.62
N ALA A 50 13.49 -18.08 12.24
CA ALA A 50 14.81 -18.33 12.83
C ALA A 50 14.73 -18.87 14.26
N GLU A 51 13.57 -18.81 14.91
CA GLU A 51 13.40 -18.96 16.38
C GLU A 51 12.63 -20.24 16.76
N GLY A 52 12.44 -21.15 15.81
CA GLY A 52 11.74 -22.42 16.04
C GLY A 52 10.41 -22.52 15.29
N ARG A 53 9.70 -23.62 15.54
CA ARG A 53 8.47 -23.93 14.81
C ARG A 53 7.20 -23.44 15.47
N SER A 54 7.19 -23.26 16.77
CA SER A 54 6.03 -22.80 17.55
C SER A 54 6.35 -21.44 18.16
N LEU A 55 5.60 -20.43 17.80
CA LEU A 55 5.87 -19.04 18.12
C LEU A 55 4.65 -18.43 18.79
N ARG A 56 4.88 -17.64 19.82
CA ARG A 56 3.81 -16.88 20.47
C ARG A 56 3.51 -15.64 19.62
N ALA A 57 2.24 -15.32 19.48
CA ALA A 57 1.78 -14.09 18.88
C ALA A 57 1.00 -13.23 19.88
N ALA A 58 0.80 -11.97 19.57
CA ALA A 58 -0.02 -11.09 20.40
C ALA A 58 -1.43 -11.65 20.55
N GLY A 59 -2.02 -11.48 21.75
CA GLY A 59 -3.37 -11.98 22.05
C GLY A 59 -3.43 -13.46 22.49
N GLY A 60 -2.28 -14.07 22.82
CA GLY A 60 -2.24 -15.46 23.31
C GLY A 60 -2.35 -16.53 22.22
N ILE A 61 -2.18 -16.14 20.96
CA ILE A 61 -2.23 -17.05 19.81
C ILE A 61 -0.86 -17.70 19.61
N THR A 62 -0.89 -18.99 19.23
CA THR A 62 0.32 -19.71 18.79
C THR A 62 0.32 -19.84 17.28
N VAL A 63 1.43 -19.48 16.64
CA VAL A 63 1.63 -19.59 15.19
C VAL A 63 2.69 -20.66 14.91
N SER A 64 2.38 -21.54 13.95
CA SER A 64 3.33 -22.54 13.46
C SER A 64 4.12 -22.00 12.27
N ALA A 65 5.45 -22.08 12.33
CA ALA A 65 6.36 -21.80 11.21
C ALA A 65 7.02 -23.11 10.75
N PRO A 66 6.44 -23.85 9.81
CA PRO A 66 6.90 -25.18 9.44
C PRO A 66 8.26 -25.20 8.74
N HIS A 67 8.69 -24.06 8.17
CA HIS A 67 9.94 -23.96 7.43
C HIS A 67 11.01 -23.22 8.21
N SER A 68 12.27 -23.66 8.05
CA SER A 68 13.45 -22.91 8.48
C SER A 68 13.76 -21.78 7.48
N LEU A 69 14.72 -20.93 7.80
CA LEU A 69 15.19 -19.85 6.92
C LEU A 69 15.70 -20.32 5.55
N LYS A 70 15.98 -21.62 5.36
CA LYS A 70 16.38 -22.19 4.06
C LYS A 70 15.34 -21.95 2.95
N ILE A 71 14.07 -21.79 3.29
CA ILE A 71 13.02 -21.52 2.30
C ILE A 71 13.22 -20.16 1.62
N LEU A 72 13.88 -19.21 2.27
CA LEU A 72 14.19 -17.89 1.72
C LEU A 72 15.13 -17.97 0.50
N ASP A 73 15.90 -19.04 0.36
CA ASP A 73 16.76 -19.26 -0.82
C ASP A 73 15.99 -19.45 -2.12
N ARG A 74 14.68 -19.73 -2.03
CA ARG A 74 13.79 -19.93 -3.19
C ARG A 74 12.62 -18.96 -3.23
N ALA A 75 12.53 -18.05 -2.26
CA ALA A 75 11.47 -17.06 -2.21
C ALA A 75 11.57 -16.06 -3.37
N ASP A 76 10.45 -15.77 -4.01
CA ASP A 76 10.32 -14.70 -5.00
C ASP A 76 9.94 -13.37 -4.31
N THR A 77 9.17 -13.46 -3.21
CA THR A 77 8.87 -12.33 -2.31
C THR A 77 9.03 -12.76 -0.86
N ILE A 78 9.71 -11.93 -0.07
CA ILE A 78 9.84 -12.08 1.38
C ILE A 78 9.09 -10.93 2.04
N ILE A 79 8.26 -11.23 3.03
CA ILE A 79 7.49 -10.22 3.78
C ILE A 79 7.84 -10.33 5.26
N ILE A 80 8.20 -9.19 5.84
CA ILE A 80 8.43 -9.03 7.28
C ILE A 80 7.21 -8.32 7.88
N PRO A 81 6.27 -9.05 8.51
CA PRO A 81 5.02 -8.49 9.01
C PRO A 81 5.18 -7.89 10.41
N GLY A 82 5.94 -6.82 10.52
CA GLY A 82 6.32 -6.21 11.77
C GLY A 82 7.63 -6.77 12.34
N TRP A 83 8.01 -6.23 13.48
CA TRP A 83 9.06 -6.75 14.34
C TRP A 83 8.70 -6.39 15.79
N ARG A 84 8.93 -7.32 16.72
CA ARG A 84 8.44 -7.24 18.11
C ARG A 84 8.94 -6.02 18.89
N ASP A 85 10.15 -5.57 18.62
CA ASP A 85 10.74 -4.37 19.20
C ASP A 85 11.73 -3.74 18.21
N ALA A 86 11.57 -2.46 17.92
CA ALA A 86 12.46 -1.72 17.02
C ALA A 86 13.93 -1.68 17.52
N ASP A 87 14.17 -1.85 18.83
CA ASP A 87 15.52 -1.85 19.41
C ASP A 87 16.12 -3.24 19.53
N GLU A 88 15.32 -4.28 19.46
CA GLU A 88 15.80 -5.65 19.51
C GLU A 88 16.41 -6.06 18.15
N PRO A 89 17.72 -6.40 18.11
CA PRO A 89 18.37 -6.77 16.87
C PRO A 89 17.80 -8.10 16.35
N PRO A 90 17.51 -8.19 15.05
CA PRO A 90 17.09 -9.45 14.44
C PRO A 90 18.25 -10.46 14.43
N PRO A 91 17.94 -11.78 14.42
CA PRO A 91 18.96 -12.82 14.31
C PRO A 91 19.87 -12.62 13.09
N VAL A 92 21.17 -12.73 13.29
CA VAL A 92 22.18 -12.51 12.23
C VAL A 92 21.94 -13.40 11.01
N GLU A 93 21.51 -14.64 11.22
CA GLU A 93 21.24 -15.58 10.13
C GLU A 93 20.03 -15.13 9.29
N LEU A 94 19.01 -14.56 9.91
CA LEU A 94 17.88 -13.95 9.19
C LEU A 94 18.34 -12.79 8.30
N LEU A 95 19.19 -11.91 8.84
CA LEU A 95 19.72 -10.75 8.09
C LEU A 95 20.53 -11.19 6.87
N LYS A 96 21.41 -12.20 7.03
CA LYS A 96 22.19 -12.79 5.93
C LYS A 96 21.29 -13.37 4.85
N LYS A 97 20.25 -14.12 5.23
CA LYS A 97 19.31 -14.74 4.29
C LYS A 97 18.47 -13.71 3.53
N ILE A 98 18.02 -12.65 4.19
CA ILE A 98 17.28 -11.56 3.53
C ILE A 98 18.18 -10.87 2.49
N ARG A 99 19.43 -10.52 2.87
CA ARG A 99 20.41 -9.91 1.97
C ARG A 99 20.67 -10.78 0.75
N ALA A 100 21.01 -12.05 0.95
CA ALA A 100 21.29 -12.99 -0.13
C ALA A 100 20.07 -13.17 -1.06
N ALA A 101 18.86 -13.22 -0.51
CA ALA A 101 17.64 -13.29 -1.32
C ALA A 101 17.42 -12.03 -2.15
N TYR A 102 17.64 -10.85 -1.57
CA TYR A 102 17.56 -9.58 -2.29
C TYR A 102 18.59 -9.48 -3.43
N GLU A 103 19.83 -9.87 -3.17
CA GLU A 103 20.91 -9.90 -4.17
C GLU A 103 20.58 -10.87 -5.32
N ARG A 104 19.97 -12.01 -5.03
CA ARG A 104 19.47 -12.97 -6.03
C ARG A 104 18.33 -12.41 -6.90
N GLY A 105 17.66 -11.32 -6.48
CA GLY A 105 16.58 -10.69 -7.22
C GLY A 105 15.20 -10.81 -6.57
N ALA A 106 15.07 -11.41 -5.38
CA ALA A 106 13.82 -11.48 -4.65
C ALA A 106 13.31 -10.09 -4.26
N ARG A 107 11.99 -9.94 -4.22
CA ARG A 107 11.32 -8.77 -3.66
C ARG A 107 11.30 -8.89 -2.14
N VAL A 108 11.64 -7.80 -1.43
CA VAL A 108 11.60 -7.75 0.03
C VAL A 108 10.61 -6.68 0.47
N CYS A 109 9.69 -7.06 1.34
CA CYS A 109 8.61 -6.19 1.79
C CYS A 109 8.59 -6.11 3.32
N SER A 110 8.19 -4.97 3.86
CA SER A 110 7.98 -4.82 5.29
C SER A 110 6.67 -4.12 5.61
N ILE A 111 6.06 -4.51 6.70
CA ILE A 111 4.88 -3.87 7.28
C ILE A 111 5.29 -3.30 8.64
N CYS A 112 4.89 -2.05 8.94
CA CYS A 112 5.10 -1.41 10.23
C CYS A 112 6.59 -1.42 10.68
N SER A 113 6.88 -1.93 11.88
CA SER A 113 8.23 -2.09 12.44
C SER A 113 9.12 -3.10 11.70
N GLY A 114 8.58 -3.90 10.78
CA GLY A 114 9.37 -4.84 9.97
C GLY A 114 10.46 -4.18 9.13
N VAL A 115 10.35 -2.88 8.87
CA VAL A 115 11.37 -2.09 8.16
C VAL A 115 12.72 -2.08 8.88
N PHE A 116 12.74 -2.19 10.22
CA PHE A 116 13.98 -2.27 11.00
C PHE A 116 14.79 -3.54 10.69
N VAL A 117 14.10 -4.63 10.39
CA VAL A 117 14.76 -5.88 9.96
C VAL A 117 15.43 -5.69 8.59
N LEU A 118 14.73 -5.07 7.63
CA LEU A 118 15.29 -4.79 6.31
C LEU A 118 16.44 -3.77 6.37
N ALA A 119 16.33 -2.75 7.23
CA ALA A 119 17.40 -1.78 7.46
C ALA A 119 18.64 -2.45 8.09
N ALA A 120 18.44 -3.31 9.10
CA ALA A 120 19.53 -4.08 9.71
C ALA A 120 20.19 -5.07 8.73
N ALA A 121 19.44 -5.60 7.76
CA ALA A 121 19.97 -6.41 6.68
C ALA A 121 20.81 -5.59 5.67
N GLY A 122 20.80 -4.26 5.72
CA GLY A 122 21.57 -3.37 4.83
C GLY A 122 21.05 -3.35 3.39
N VAL A 123 19.77 -3.68 3.16
CA VAL A 123 19.18 -3.68 1.81
C VAL A 123 18.47 -2.38 1.48
N LEU A 124 18.38 -1.44 2.45
CA LEU A 124 17.62 -0.20 2.31
C LEU A 124 18.49 1.04 2.08
N ASP A 125 19.82 0.96 2.09
CA ASP A 125 20.71 2.12 2.00
C ASP A 125 20.44 2.95 0.75
N GLY A 126 20.29 4.26 0.92
CA GLY A 126 19.95 5.21 -0.15
C GLY A 126 18.49 5.13 -0.66
N LYS A 127 17.65 4.31 -0.04
CA LYS A 127 16.25 4.13 -0.47
C LYS A 127 15.29 5.05 0.27
N THR A 128 14.19 5.36 -0.42
CA THR A 128 13.03 5.97 0.21
C THR A 128 12.14 4.86 0.77
N VAL A 129 11.76 4.99 2.04
CA VAL A 129 10.98 3.98 2.78
C VAL A 129 9.91 4.64 3.65
N THR A 130 8.91 3.87 4.06
CA THR A 130 7.97 4.29 5.10
C THR A 130 7.88 3.24 6.20
N THR A 131 7.36 3.66 7.31
CA THR A 131 7.01 2.83 8.48
C THR A 131 5.84 3.47 9.21
N HIS A 132 5.33 2.81 10.24
CA HIS A 132 4.32 3.41 11.11
C HIS A 132 4.81 4.77 11.66
N TRP A 133 3.95 5.79 11.62
CA TRP A 133 4.29 7.17 12.05
C TRP A 133 5.02 7.22 13.39
N ARG A 134 4.66 6.32 14.31
CA ARG A 134 5.26 6.18 15.64
C ARG A 134 6.76 5.88 15.59
N TYR A 135 7.23 5.21 14.54
CA TYR A 135 8.61 4.76 14.37
C TYR A 135 9.42 5.60 13.37
N ALA A 136 8.78 6.46 12.60
CA ALA A 136 9.42 7.19 11.50
C ALA A 136 10.65 7.99 11.94
N GLN A 137 10.52 8.79 13.00
CA GLN A 137 11.63 9.58 13.53
C GLN A 137 12.77 8.71 14.08
N ARG A 138 12.42 7.61 14.77
CA ARG A 138 13.39 6.65 15.30
C ARG A 138 14.15 5.93 14.19
N LEU A 139 13.46 5.51 13.14
CA LEU A 139 14.05 4.88 11.96
C LEU A 139 15.04 5.82 11.28
N GLN A 140 14.63 7.08 11.01
CA GLN A 140 15.49 8.08 10.39
C GLN A 140 16.74 8.37 11.21
N LYS A 141 16.61 8.47 12.55
CA LYS A 141 17.75 8.70 13.44
C LYS A 141 18.74 7.52 13.47
N ARG A 142 18.22 6.28 13.49
CA ARG A 142 19.05 5.08 13.57
C ARG A 142 19.72 4.71 12.26
N TYR A 143 19.09 5.03 11.14
CA TYR A 143 19.58 4.72 9.79
C TYR A 143 19.55 6.00 8.93
N PRO A 144 20.53 6.90 9.11
CA PRO A 144 20.54 8.21 8.44
C PRO A 144 20.70 8.13 6.91
N ALA A 145 21.20 7.01 6.38
CA ALA A 145 21.30 6.76 4.95
C ALA A 145 19.93 6.52 4.26
N LEU A 146 18.86 6.31 5.04
CA LEU A 146 17.51 6.17 4.51
C LEU A 146 16.85 7.52 4.32
N ARG A 147 15.90 7.59 3.39
CA ARG A 147 14.92 8.68 3.31
C ARG A 147 13.57 8.18 3.80
N VAL A 148 13.18 8.59 5.00
CA VAL A 148 11.90 8.15 5.59
C VAL A 148 10.78 9.10 5.20
N GLU A 149 9.71 8.56 4.57
CA GLU A 149 8.47 9.27 4.24
C GLU A 149 7.41 8.98 5.32
N PRO A 150 7.29 9.85 6.36
CA PRO A 150 6.49 9.55 7.54
C PRO A 150 4.98 9.53 7.30
N ASN A 151 4.52 10.14 6.20
CA ASN A 151 3.11 10.27 5.89
C ASN A 151 2.61 9.23 4.87
N ALA A 152 3.51 8.55 4.15
CA ALA A 152 3.11 7.59 3.13
C ALA A 152 2.48 6.32 3.73
N LEU A 153 1.42 5.79 3.10
CA LEU A 153 0.84 4.50 3.47
C LEU A 153 1.79 3.37 3.10
N TYR A 154 2.36 3.43 1.92
CA TYR A 154 3.42 2.53 1.46
C TYR A 154 4.31 3.23 0.43
N VAL A 155 5.54 2.77 0.32
CA VAL A 155 6.53 3.22 -0.66
C VAL A 155 7.00 2.02 -1.45
N ASP A 156 6.89 2.11 -2.79
CA ASP A 156 7.33 1.10 -3.74
C ASP A 156 8.60 1.57 -4.46
N GLN A 157 9.70 0.92 -4.18
CA GLN A 157 11.01 1.10 -4.81
C GLN A 157 11.39 -0.10 -5.70
N GLY A 158 10.40 -0.67 -6.39
CA GLY A 158 10.59 -1.83 -7.26
C GLY A 158 10.67 -3.14 -6.48
N ARG A 159 11.88 -3.60 -6.14
CA ARG A 159 12.06 -4.84 -5.35
C ARG A 159 12.00 -4.62 -3.84
N ILE A 160 11.92 -3.38 -3.39
CA ILE A 160 11.73 -3.01 -1.99
C ILE A 160 10.38 -2.33 -1.87
N VAL A 161 9.51 -2.85 -1.01
CA VAL A 161 8.21 -2.23 -0.73
C VAL A 161 8.00 -2.18 0.78
N THR A 162 7.74 -1.00 1.30
CA THR A 162 7.56 -0.78 2.75
C THR A 162 6.22 -0.13 3.02
N SER A 163 5.56 -0.46 4.12
CA SER A 163 4.29 0.15 4.49
C SER A 163 4.22 0.62 5.95
N ALA A 164 3.33 1.56 6.18
CA ALA A 164 3.06 2.15 7.48
C ALA A 164 2.50 1.16 8.52
N GLY A 165 2.05 -0.01 8.09
CA GLY A 165 1.49 -1.01 8.99
C GLY A 165 0.00 -0.86 9.23
N SER A 166 -0.55 -1.72 10.07
CA SER A 166 -1.99 -1.84 10.32
C SER A 166 -2.77 -1.92 8.98
N ALA A 167 -3.83 -1.14 8.81
CA ALA A 167 -4.62 -1.15 7.57
C ALA A 167 -3.83 -0.78 6.31
N ALA A 168 -2.79 0.06 6.42
CA ALA A 168 -1.91 0.39 5.28
C ALA A 168 -1.08 -0.82 4.79
N GLY A 169 -0.92 -1.85 5.64
CA GLY A 169 -0.36 -3.13 5.23
C GLY A 169 -1.20 -3.81 4.15
N LEU A 170 -2.54 -3.80 4.30
CA LEU A 170 -3.46 -4.33 3.28
C LEU A 170 -3.36 -3.56 1.96
N ASP A 171 -3.28 -2.22 2.02
CA ASP A 171 -3.12 -1.38 0.82
C ASP A 171 -1.85 -1.77 0.04
N MET A 172 -0.72 -1.93 0.74
CA MET A 172 0.53 -2.39 0.15
C MET A 172 0.39 -3.78 -0.46
N LEU A 173 -0.21 -4.72 0.25
CA LEU A 173 -0.35 -6.11 -0.21
C LEU A 173 -1.26 -6.20 -1.44
N ILE A 174 -2.36 -5.44 -1.50
CA ILE A 174 -3.21 -5.32 -2.70
C ILE A 174 -2.46 -4.64 -3.84
N HIS A 175 -1.62 -3.64 -3.55
CA HIS A 175 -0.76 -3.04 -4.56
C HIS A 175 0.20 -4.08 -5.17
N LEU A 176 0.77 -5.01 -4.37
CA LEU A 176 1.59 -6.11 -4.88
C LEU A 176 0.78 -7.02 -5.80
N VAL A 177 -0.44 -7.42 -5.42
CA VAL A 177 -1.33 -8.21 -6.27
C VAL A 177 -1.65 -7.47 -7.57
N ARG A 178 -1.88 -6.16 -7.50
CA ARG A 178 -2.13 -5.31 -8.69
C ARG A 178 -0.94 -5.29 -9.64
N ARG A 179 0.28 -5.23 -9.11
CA ARG A 179 1.51 -5.30 -9.91
C ARG A 179 1.71 -6.64 -10.58
N ASP A 180 1.42 -7.72 -9.86
CA ASP A 180 1.71 -9.09 -10.29
C ASP A 180 0.63 -9.66 -11.21
N HIS A 181 -0.65 -9.38 -10.95
CA HIS A 181 -1.81 -9.96 -11.64
C HIS A 181 -2.74 -8.92 -12.31
N GLY A 182 -2.41 -7.65 -12.20
CA GLY A 182 -3.21 -6.56 -12.79
C GLY A 182 -4.38 -6.09 -11.93
N PRO A 183 -5.02 -4.98 -12.36
CA PRO A 183 -6.04 -4.29 -11.56
C PRO A 183 -7.32 -5.11 -11.38
N LYS A 184 -7.74 -5.90 -12.37
CA LYS A 184 -8.95 -6.71 -12.29
C LYS A 184 -8.87 -7.69 -11.13
N VAL A 185 -7.77 -8.43 -11.03
CA VAL A 185 -7.54 -9.41 -9.95
C VAL A 185 -7.45 -8.71 -8.60
N ALA A 186 -6.69 -7.60 -8.51
CA ALA A 186 -6.57 -6.83 -7.28
C ALA A 186 -7.93 -6.29 -6.78
N ASN A 187 -8.78 -5.84 -7.71
CA ASN A 187 -10.13 -5.35 -7.37
C ASN A 187 -11.02 -6.48 -6.83
N MET A 188 -10.96 -7.68 -7.41
CA MET A 188 -11.69 -8.85 -6.90
C MET A 188 -11.21 -9.25 -5.50
N VAL A 189 -9.90 -9.22 -5.26
CA VAL A 189 -9.32 -9.47 -3.92
C VAL A 189 -9.79 -8.42 -2.91
N ALA A 190 -9.74 -7.14 -3.27
CA ALA A 190 -10.20 -6.04 -2.41
C ALA A 190 -11.70 -6.15 -2.09
N GLN A 191 -12.52 -6.52 -3.09
CA GLN A 191 -13.95 -6.77 -2.90
C GLN A 191 -14.22 -7.87 -1.87
N ARG A 192 -13.47 -8.99 -1.94
CA ARG A 192 -13.58 -10.07 -0.95
C ARG A 192 -13.21 -9.62 0.47
N LEU A 193 -12.25 -8.70 0.58
CA LEU A 193 -11.82 -8.11 1.85
C LEU A 193 -12.74 -6.98 2.34
N VAL A 194 -13.74 -6.59 1.55
CA VAL A 194 -14.67 -5.47 1.84
C VAL A 194 -13.90 -4.16 2.09
N ILE A 195 -12.85 -3.92 1.32
CA ILE A 195 -12.05 -2.69 1.40
C ILE A 195 -11.98 -1.99 0.04
N PRO A 196 -11.67 -0.69 0.01
CA PRO A 196 -11.47 0.01 -1.24
C PRO A 196 -10.41 -0.67 -2.12
N PRO A 197 -10.65 -0.80 -3.43
CA PRO A 197 -9.76 -1.57 -4.31
C PRO A 197 -8.39 -0.93 -4.51
N HIS A 198 -8.24 0.33 -4.13
CA HIS A 198 -6.97 1.03 -4.20
C HIS A 198 -6.94 2.27 -3.30
N ARG A 199 -5.83 2.39 -2.57
CA ARG A 199 -5.37 3.62 -1.92
C ARG A 199 -3.94 3.87 -2.39
N ASP A 200 -3.66 5.13 -2.76
CA ASP A 200 -2.31 5.50 -3.20
C ASP A 200 -1.34 5.47 -2.02
N GLY A 201 -0.13 5.01 -2.26
CA GLY A 201 0.89 4.88 -1.22
C GLY A 201 1.30 6.21 -0.57
N ASP A 202 1.16 7.31 -1.32
CA ASP A 202 1.47 8.66 -0.86
C ASP A 202 0.31 9.35 -0.08
N GLN A 203 -0.82 8.66 0.14
CA GLN A 203 -1.85 9.15 1.05
C GLN A 203 -1.33 9.19 2.48
N ALA A 204 -1.73 10.26 3.21
CA ALA A 204 -1.28 10.44 4.58
C ALA A 204 -1.75 9.30 5.50
N GLN A 205 -0.84 8.81 6.35
CA GLN A 205 -1.20 7.96 7.48
C GLN A 205 -2.20 8.73 8.35
N PHE A 206 -3.34 8.14 8.65
CA PHE A 206 -4.33 8.77 9.50
C PHE A 206 -3.82 8.81 10.94
N VAL A 207 -3.27 9.95 11.34
CA VAL A 207 -2.94 10.22 12.75
C VAL A 207 -4.08 11.04 13.35
N PRO A 208 -4.98 10.45 14.14
CA PRO A 208 -6.00 11.23 14.82
C PRO A 208 -5.31 12.11 15.86
N ARG A 209 -5.26 13.43 15.62
CA ARG A 209 -5.27 14.33 16.78
C ARG A 209 -6.69 14.26 17.36
N PRO A 210 -6.85 14.18 18.69
CA PRO A 210 -8.15 14.25 19.32
C PRO A 210 -8.84 15.53 18.83
N VAL A 211 -9.85 15.40 18.00
CA VAL A 211 -10.65 16.54 17.60
C VAL A 211 -11.76 16.65 18.62
N ALA A 212 -11.65 17.61 19.48
CA ALA A 212 -12.72 17.96 20.42
C ALA A 212 -13.94 18.42 19.62
N GLY A 213 -15.07 17.75 19.79
CA GLY A 213 -16.38 18.24 19.39
C GLY A 213 -16.85 17.86 17.96
N ASP A 214 -18.06 18.27 17.67
CA ASP A 214 -18.86 18.06 16.43
C ASP A 214 -18.19 18.47 15.10
N GLU A 215 -17.11 19.21 15.15
CA GLU A 215 -16.35 19.69 13.96
C GLU A 215 -15.68 18.58 13.15
N ALA A 216 -15.23 17.48 13.79
CA ALA A 216 -14.64 16.35 13.09
C ALA A 216 -15.68 15.61 12.25
N GLY A 217 -16.86 15.43 12.77
CA GLY A 217 -17.98 14.82 12.05
C GLY A 217 -18.43 15.67 10.85
N ARG A 218 -18.34 17.02 10.97
CA ARG A 218 -18.65 17.92 9.85
C ARG A 218 -17.65 17.82 8.72
N LEU A 219 -16.37 17.72 9.01
CA LEU A 219 -15.32 17.57 8.00
C LEU A 219 -15.39 16.20 7.32
N SER A 220 -15.60 15.11 8.07
CA SER A 220 -15.77 13.77 7.51
C SER A 220 -16.94 13.72 6.52
N ARG A 221 -18.11 14.21 6.93
CA ARG A 221 -19.28 14.32 6.04
C ARG A 221 -19.02 15.19 4.81
N LEU A 222 -18.21 16.24 4.94
CA LEU A 222 -17.80 17.08 3.81
C LEU A 222 -16.94 16.28 2.81
N LEU A 223 -15.92 15.55 3.29
CA LEU A 223 -15.03 14.75 2.46
C LEU A 223 -15.81 13.67 1.69
N ASP A 224 -16.70 12.95 2.38
CA ASP A 224 -17.55 11.93 1.76
C ASP A 224 -18.47 12.51 0.71
N TRP A 225 -19.06 13.68 1.01
CA TRP A 225 -19.89 14.37 0.04
C TRP A 225 -19.09 14.83 -1.18
N VAL A 226 -17.87 15.35 -1.01
CA VAL A 226 -17.02 15.75 -2.15
C VAL A 226 -16.67 14.54 -3.01
N ARG A 227 -16.33 13.39 -2.41
CA ARG A 227 -16.10 12.13 -3.15
C ARG A 227 -17.30 11.72 -4.00
N ALA A 228 -18.50 11.84 -3.44
CA ALA A 228 -19.73 11.54 -4.18
C ALA A 228 -20.06 12.58 -5.27
N ASN A 229 -19.39 13.75 -5.27
CA ASN A 229 -19.69 14.88 -6.15
C ASN A 229 -18.44 15.46 -6.82
N LEU A 230 -17.49 14.62 -7.26
CA LEU A 230 -16.21 15.05 -7.84
C LEU A 230 -16.34 15.89 -9.10
N SER A 231 -17.41 15.68 -9.89
CA SER A 231 -17.70 16.44 -11.10
C SER A 231 -18.16 17.89 -10.82
N VAL A 232 -18.61 18.16 -9.60
CA VAL A 232 -19.05 19.51 -9.20
C VAL A 232 -17.83 20.42 -8.98
N ARG A 233 -18.01 21.70 -9.29
CA ARG A 233 -16.98 22.72 -9.02
C ARG A 233 -16.94 23.04 -7.52
N HIS A 234 -15.81 22.78 -6.89
CA HIS A 234 -15.57 23.06 -5.47
C HIS A 234 -14.63 24.25 -5.32
N SER A 235 -15.02 25.21 -4.46
CA SER A 235 -14.18 26.32 -4.00
C SER A 235 -14.05 26.26 -2.48
N VAL A 236 -13.02 26.89 -1.93
CA VAL A 236 -12.89 27.02 -0.48
C VAL A 236 -14.14 27.62 0.15
N ALA A 237 -14.74 28.62 -0.51
CA ALA A 237 -15.98 29.27 -0.05
C ALA A 237 -17.17 28.28 -0.02
N SER A 238 -17.37 27.50 -1.09
CA SER A 238 -18.48 26.51 -1.15
C SER A 238 -18.28 25.39 -0.12
N LEU A 239 -17.05 24.90 0.06
CA LEU A 239 -16.73 23.88 1.04
C LEU A 239 -16.89 24.39 2.47
N SER A 240 -16.47 25.64 2.74
CA SER A 240 -16.62 26.28 4.05
C SER A 240 -18.09 26.45 4.43
N LYS A 241 -18.90 26.94 3.49
CA LYS A 241 -20.36 27.08 3.69
C LYS A 241 -21.00 25.72 4.01
N ARG A 242 -20.65 24.69 3.26
CA ARG A 242 -21.21 23.34 3.46
C ARG A 242 -20.78 22.71 4.77
N ALA A 243 -19.55 22.92 5.21
CA ALA A 243 -19.04 22.41 6.49
C ALA A 243 -19.47 23.27 7.69
N SER A 244 -20.16 24.40 7.46
CA SER A 244 -20.49 25.41 8.48
C SER A 244 -19.23 25.84 9.26
N MET A 245 -18.15 26.14 8.51
CA MET A 245 -16.86 26.57 9.04
C MET A 245 -16.42 27.88 8.37
N SER A 246 -15.60 28.69 9.06
CA SER A 246 -14.91 29.77 8.39
C SER A 246 -13.86 29.22 7.41
N PRO A 247 -13.50 29.97 6.33
CA PRO A 247 -12.43 29.52 5.39
C PRO A 247 -11.12 29.19 6.10
N ARG A 248 -10.71 29.98 7.07
CA ARG A 248 -9.50 29.75 7.88
C ARG A 248 -9.59 28.46 8.68
N THR A 249 -10.73 28.20 9.32
CA THR A 249 -10.97 26.96 10.09
C THR A 249 -10.96 25.75 9.17
N LEU A 250 -11.67 25.83 8.03
CA LEU A 250 -11.69 24.77 7.05
C LEU A 250 -10.28 24.42 6.56
N LEU A 251 -9.49 25.39 6.10
CA LEU A 251 -8.15 25.13 5.56
C LEU A 251 -7.24 24.49 6.61
N ARG A 252 -7.25 24.99 7.84
CA ARG A 252 -6.48 24.41 8.94
C ARG A 252 -6.90 22.98 9.24
N ARG A 253 -8.20 22.73 9.45
CA ARG A 253 -8.74 21.41 9.77
C ARG A 253 -8.59 20.43 8.62
N PHE A 254 -8.75 20.89 7.39
CA PHE A 254 -8.58 20.08 6.21
C PHE A 254 -7.13 19.57 6.09
N LYS A 255 -6.14 20.47 6.30
CA LYS A 255 -4.72 20.11 6.28
C LYS A 255 -4.35 19.18 7.45
N GLU A 256 -4.93 19.41 8.64
CA GLU A 256 -4.74 18.55 9.81
C GLU A 256 -5.29 17.13 9.55
N ALA A 257 -6.44 17.00 8.88
CA ALA A 257 -7.10 15.73 8.63
C ALA A 257 -6.57 14.96 7.41
N THR A 258 -6.17 15.68 6.34
CA THR A 258 -5.80 15.04 5.06
C THR A 258 -4.29 15.17 4.75
N GLY A 259 -3.56 15.95 5.52
CA GLY A 259 -2.14 16.25 5.27
C GLY A 259 -1.90 17.28 4.15
N MET A 260 -2.94 17.72 3.42
CA MET A 260 -2.80 18.56 2.23
C MET A 260 -3.88 19.64 2.12
N ALA A 261 -3.71 20.60 1.19
CA ALA A 261 -4.71 21.62 0.93
C ALA A 261 -5.94 21.05 0.19
N PRO A 262 -7.16 21.63 0.36
CA PRO A 262 -8.38 21.14 -0.29
C PRO A 262 -8.28 20.97 -1.81
N GLY A 263 -7.62 21.92 -2.49
CA GLY A 263 -7.44 21.85 -3.94
C GLY A 263 -6.54 20.71 -4.40
N GLU A 264 -5.45 20.48 -3.68
CA GLU A 264 -4.53 19.37 -3.95
C GLU A 264 -5.22 18.03 -3.70
N TRP A 265 -5.91 17.89 -2.58
CA TRP A 265 -6.66 16.69 -2.23
C TRP A 265 -7.75 16.40 -3.28
N LEU A 266 -8.51 17.40 -3.72
CA LEU A 266 -9.54 17.25 -4.76
C LEU A 266 -8.95 16.76 -6.08
N VAL A 267 -7.77 17.25 -6.48
CA VAL A 267 -7.09 16.78 -7.69
C VAL A 267 -6.72 15.30 -7.54
N ARG A 268 -6.23 14.86 -6.39
CA ARG A 268 -5.90 13.44 -6.14
C ARG A 268 -7.12 12.54 -6.20
N GLU A 269 -8.23 12.92 -5.56
CA GLU A 269 -9.48 12.16 -5.62
C GLU A 269 -10.02 12.06 -7.06
N ARG A 270 -9.94 13.14 -7.82
CA ARG A 270 -10.32 13.14 -9.25
C ARG A 270 -9.43 12.25 -10.10
N ILE A 271 -8.12 12.23 -9.85
CA ILE A 271 -7.19 11.33 -10.54
C ILE A 271 -7.46 9.87 -10.15
N ALA A 272 -7.77 9.59 -8.89
CA ALA A 272 -8.14 8.24 -8.45
C ALA A 272 -9.40 7.74 -9.19
N ALA A 273 -10.47 8.56 -9.26
CA ALA A 273 -11.67 8.24 -10.02
C ALA A 273 -11.40 8.07 -11.53
N ALA A 274 -10.55 8.94 -12.11
CA ALA A 274 -10.17 8.82 -13.53
C ALA A 274 -9.38 7.52 -13.79
N ARG A 275 -8.53 7.10 -12.87
CA ARG A 275 -7.77 5.86 -12.98
C ARG A 275 -8.72 4.64 -13.01
N GLU A 276 -9.69 4.56 -12.10
CA GLU A 276 -10.68 3.48 -12.10
C GLU A 276 -11.43 3.40 -13.44
N MET A 277 -11.81 4.56 -14.00
CA MET A 277 -12.45 4.62 -15.33
C MET A 277 -11.52 4.18 -16.47
N LEU A 278 -10.21 4.47 -16.37
CA LEU A 278 -9.21 4.02 -17.34
C LEU A 278 -8.97 2.51 -17.25
N GLU A 279 -8.89 1.97 -16.05
CA GLU A 279 -8.67 0.55 -15.76
C GLU A 279 -9.87 -0.30 -16.18
N SER A 280 -11.10 0.20 -16.01
CA SER A 280 -12.31 -0.50 -16.45
C SER A 280 -12.43 -0.63 -17.97
N GLY A 281 -11.72 0.22 -18.73
CA GLY A 281 -11.78 0.26 -20.20
C GLY A 281 -13.11 0.71 -20.81
N ARG A 282 -14.18 0.82 -20.01
CA ARG A 282 -15.56 1.08 -20.48
C ARG A 282 -15.83 2.53 -20.85
N VAL A 283 -15.08 3.48 -20.31
CA VAL A 283 -15.30 4.91 -20.53
C VAL A 283 -14.34 5.43 -21.60
N PRO A 284 -14.82 6.07 -22.68
CA PRO A 284 -13.96 6.75 -23.65
C PRO A 284 -13.05 7.78 -22.96
N ILE A 285 -11.76 7.80 -23.32
CA ILE A 285 -10.76 8.68 -22.65
C ILE A 285 -11.19 10.16 -22.70
N GLY A 286 -11.79 10.60 -23.80
CA GLY A 286 -12.29 11.98 -23.95
C GLY A 286 -13.38 12.37 -22.94
N LYS A 287 -14.13 11.40 -22.41
CA LYS A 287 -15.20 11.64 -21.42
C LYS A 287 -14.73 11.50 -19.97
N ILE A 288 -13.54 10.96 -19.75
CA ILE A 288 -13.02 10.74 -18.37
C ILE A 288 -12.73 12.06 -17.67
N SER A 289 -12.17 13.04 -18.39
CA SER A 289 -11.89 14.38 -17.86
C SER A 289 -13.12 15.00 -17.21
N ASP A 290 -14.24 14.99 -17.93
CA ASP A 290 -15.50 15.61 -17.48
C ASP A 290 -16.12 14.81 -16.32
N ARG A 291 -16.16 13.47 -16.45
CA ARG A 291 -16.70 12.60 -15.41
C ARG A 291 -15.90 12.63 -14.11
N ALA A 292 -14.58 12.79 -14.22
CA ALA A 292 -13.72 12.97 -13.06
C ALA A 292 -13.73 14.40 -12.51
N GLY A 293 -14.42 15.34 -13.17
CA GLY A 293 -14.63 16.71 -12.69
C GLY A 293 -13.49 17.68 -13.00
N PHE A 294 -12.65 17.40 -14.00
CA PHE A 294 -11.65 18.36 -14.47
C PHE A 294 -12.29 19.40 -15.40
N GLY A 295 -11.89 20.67 -15.23
CA GLY A 295 -12.40 21.76 -16.06
C GLY A 295 -11.91 21.78 -17.50
N SER A 296 -10.84 20.98 -17.80
CA SER A 296 -10.35 20.81 -19.17
C SER A 296 -9.56 19.49 -19.28
N GLN A 297 -9.52 18.95 -20.51
CA GLN A 297 -8.71 17.75 -20.80
C GLN A 297 -7.21 18.01 -20.63
N GLU A 298 -6.75 19.23 -20.86
CA GLU A 298 -5.37 19.61 -20.67
C GLU A 298 -4.97 19.55 -19.19
N SER A 299 -5.79 20.15 -18.31
CA SER A 299 -5.60 20.07 -16.86
C SER A 299 -5.59 18.63 -16.38
N PHE A 300 -6.53 17.81 -16.84
CA PHE A 300 -6.57 16.38 -16.54
C PHE A 300 -5.27 15.68 -16.96
N ARG A 301 -4.83 15.81 -18.22
CA ARG A 301 -3.63 15.15 -18.73
C ARG A 301 -2.37 15.56 -17.98
N ARG A 302 -2.27 16.85 -17.63
CA ARG A 302 -1.14 17.39 -16.86
C ARG A 302 -1.09 16.78 -15.47
N HIS A 303 -2.18 16.83 -14.71
CA HIS A 303 -2.23 16.29 -13.34
C HIS A 303 -2.12 14.76 -13.33
N PHE A 304 -2.71 14.08 -14.30
CA PHE A 304 -2.59 12.63 -14.42
C PHE A 304 -1.13 12.21 -14.67
N ARG A 305 -0.43 12.90 -15.57
CA ARG A 305 1.00 12.61 -15.83
C ARG A 305 1.86 12.91 -14.61
N LEU A 306 1.60 14.01 -13.92
CA LEU A 306 2.34 14.39 -12.72
C LEU A 306 2.21 13.34 -11.60
N LEU A 307 0.99 12.84 -11.36
CA LEU A 307 0.71 11.92 -10.26
C LEU A 307 0.95 10.44 -10.63
N MET A 308 0.73 10.07 -11.90
CA MET A 308 0.82 8.66 -12.34
C MET A 308 2.07 8.34 -13.15
N GLY A 309 2.95 9.32 -13.42
CA GLY A 309 4.18 9.14 -14.21
C GLY A 309 3.95 8.75 -15.67
N ALA A 310 2.69 8.73 -16.15
CA ALA A 310 2.35 8.32 -17.52
C ALA A 310 1.14 9.11 -18.04
N SER A 311 0.98 9.19 -19.38
CA SER A 311 -0.24 9.77 -19.94
C SER A 311 -1.45 8.83 -19.73
N PRO A 312 -2.70 9.35 -19.68
CA PRO A 312 -3.89 8.52 -19.55
C PRO A 312 -4.00 7.41 -20.61
N VAL A 313 -3.57 7.69 -21.85
CA VAL A 313 -3.56 6.73 -22.96
C VAL A 313 -2.52 5.63 -22.69
N ALA A 314 -1.30 6.01 -22.32
CA ALA A 314 -0.23 5.05 -22.02
C ALA A 314 -0.59 4.21 -20.78
N TYR A 315 -1.23 4.83 -19.78
CA TYR A 315 -1.71 4.15 -18.59
C TYR A 315 -2.76 3.07 -18.96
N ARG A 316 -3.80 3.43 -19.71
CA ARG A 316 -4.83 2.48 -20.16
C ARG A 316 -4.24 1.31 -20.96
N ARG A 317 -3.30 1.57 -21.86
CA ARG A 317 -2.68 0.51 -22.67
C ARG A 317 -1.98 -0.57 -21.83
N ARG A 318 -1.42 -0.20 -20.68
CA ARG A 318 -0.79 -1.19 -19.78
C ARG A 318 -1.78 -2.21 -19.25
N PHE A 319 -3.05 -1.83 -19.09
CA PHE A 319 -4.09 -2.69 -18.52
C PHE A 319 -4.92 -3.42 -19.58
N LEU A 320 -5.10 -2.84 -20.77
CA LEU A 320 -5.82 -3.53 -21.86
C LEU A 320 -5.00 -4.64 -22.52
N ARG A 321 -3.65 -4.54 -22.53
CA ARG A 321 -2.78 -5.60 -23.08
C ARG A 321 -2.78 -6.89 -22.26
N THR A 322 -3.28 -6.90 -21.04
CA THR A 322 -3.41 -8.07 -20.18
C THR A 322 -4.71 -8.83 -20.45
N SER A 323 -5.63 -8.28 -21.26
CA SER A 323 -6.95 -8.86 -21.56
C SER A 323 -7.02 -9.55 -22.93
N GLU A 324 -5.93 -9.53 -23.72
CA GLU A 324 -5.88 -10.09 -25.09
C GLU A 324 -4.74 -11.12 -25.23
N VAL A 325 -4.58 -12.01 -24.28
CA VAL A 325 -3.83 -13.25 -24.53
C VAL A 325 -4.83 -14.40 -24.46
N PRO A 326 -5.08 -15.08 -25.59
CA PRO A 326 -6.01 -16.20 -25.66
C PRO A 326 -5.55 -17.40 -24.84
#